data_411f1454afd09bc3efe47232d41fedce
#
_entry.id   411f1454afd09bc3efe47232d41fedce
#
_cell.length_a   1.000
_cell.length_b   1.000
_cell.length_c   1.000
_cell.angle_alpha   90.00
_cell.angle_beta   90.00
_cell.angle_gamma   90.00
#
_symmetry.space_group_name_H-M   'P 1'
#
loop_
_entity.id
_entity.type
_entity.pdbx_description
1 polymer ?
#
loop_
_entity_poly.entity_id
_entity_poly.type
_entity_poly.pdbx_seq_one_letter_code
_entity_poly.pdbx_strand_id
1 'polypeptide(L)'
;LTTILTGFFLQSCDNQDEMIVPEISYIRKTDPAKSDSLVAHAFMGENIAIIGKNLGNVDEVWFNDQRAALNPNLVTPTSIIISVPEIIPSTVTNKLVLINSDKIGKLEYDFGVDVPAPLVDKMVCEYVADGKTAIIKGNYFVDDPSSPLTVLFPGNIPGTIESFKIDEIRVTVPVGVGPGQIEVKSLYGKTRSRFFFRDDRNIIVNFDNLTAAGGWRSGVIGSSNPEPVSGNYVRFSGAMAGGAGATWNEDGFSFDMWPQANGRPDAPFYTGAIKD
;
A
#
# COMPACT_ATOMS: atom_id res chain seq x y z
N LEU A 1 29.90 -57.30 71.64
CA LEU A 1 30.36 -56.05 70.98
C LEU A 1 29.41 -55.79 69.74
N THR A 2 28.44 -54.89 69.95
CA THR A 2 27.40 -54.62 68.91
C THR A 2 27.82 -53.33 68.20
N THR A 3 28.18 -53.42 66.96
CA THR A 3 28.57 -52.31 66.14
C THR A 3 27.31 -51.73 65.48
N ILE A 4 26.92 -50.48 65.80
CA ILE A 4 25.84 -49.75 65.19
C ILE A 4 26.41 -49.07 63.97
N LEU A 5 25.89 -49.45 62.75
CA LEU A 5 26.23 -48.82 61.49
C LEU A 5 25.23 -47.68 61.20
N THR A 6 25.68 -46.45 61.43
CA THR A 6 24.86 -45.25 61.15
C THR A 6 24.94 -44.94 59.66
N GLY A 7 23.85 -45.23 58.93
CA GLY A 7 23.72 -44.86 57.50
C GLY A 7 23.42 -43.36 57.35
N PHE A 8 24.32 -42.63 56.72
CA PHE A 8 24.07 -41.26 56.24
C PHE A 8 23.23 -41.33 54.98
N PHE A 9 21.98 -40.92 55.06
CA PHE A 9 21.18 -40.63 53.88
C PHE A 9 21.59 -39.27 53.33
N LEU A 10 22.30 -39.24 52.19
CA LEU A 10 22.47 -38.04 51.39
C LEU A 10 21.13 -37.79 50.70
N GLN A 11 20.36 -36.84 51.19
CA GLN A 11 19.26 -36.26 50.42
C GLN A 11 19.88 -35.44 49.30
N SER A 12 19.90 -35.99 48.10
CA SER A 12 20.12 -35.25 46.89
C SER A 12 18.89 -34.33 46.70
N CYS A 13 19.08 -33.03 46.88
CA CYS A 13 18.14 -32.05 46.34
C CYS A 13 18.22 -32.16 44.82
N ASP A 14 17.35 -32.88 44.24
CA ASP A 14 17.07 -32.84 42.80
C ASP A 14 16.36 -31.52 42.54
N ASN A 15 17.13 -30.45 42.32
CA ASN A 15 16.62 -29.23 41.72
C ASN A 15 16.32 -29.58 40.27
N GLN A 16 15.16 -30.21 40.02
CA GLN A 16 14.54 -30.13 38.75
C GLN A 16 14.15 -28.67 38.59
N ASP A 17 14.95 -27.92 37.85
CA ASP A 17 14.50 -26.62 37.31
C ASP A 17 13.23 -26.89 36.52
N GLU A 18 12.08 -26.66 37.15
CA GLU A 18 10.79 -26.80 36.52
C GLU A 18 10.79 -25.88 35.32
N MET A 19 10.74 -26.46 34.13
CA MET A 19 10.77 -25.71 32.86
C MET A 19 9.53 -24.79 32.82
N ILE A 20 9.79 -23.49 33.02
CA ILE A 20 8.72 -22.48 33.02
C ILE A 20 8.33 -22.22 31.57
N VAL A 21 7.24 -22.84 31.15
CA VAL A 21 6.66 -22.62 29.80
C VAL A 21 5.66 -21.45 29.86
N PRO A 22 5.68 -20.52 28.91
CA PRO A 22 4.67 -19.47 28.83
C PRO A 22 3.29 -20.08 28.53
N GLU A 23 2.24 -19.45 29.04
CA GLU A 23 0.85 -19.83 28.80
C GLU A 23 0.06 -18.63 28.30
N ILE A 24 -0.69 -18.78 27.21
CA ILE A 24 -1.63 -17.77 26.71
C ILE A 24 -3.04 -18.16 27.13
N SER A 25 -3.68 -17.28 27.91
CA SER A 25 -5.08 -17.43 28.27
C SER A 25 -6.00 -16.89 27.16
N TYR A 26 -5.67 -15.70 26.65
CA TYR A 26 -6.36 -15.05 25.53
C TYR A 26 -5.55 -13.89 24.95
N ILE A 27 -5.96 -13.45 23.77
CA ILE A 27 -5.43 -12.25 23.12
C ILE A 27 -6.57 -11.25 22.91
N ARG A 28 -6.30 -9.96 23.11
CA ARG A 28 -7.29 -8.90 22.99
C ARG A 28 -6.71 -7.64 22.32
N LYS A 29 -7.60 -6.74 21.92
CA LYS A 29 -7.20 -5.41 21.42
C LYS A 29 -6.64 -4.55 22.57
N THR A 30 -5.73 -3.65 22.23
CA THR A 30 -5.15 -2.70 23.19
C THR A 30 -6.02 -1.49 23.46
N ASP A 31 -7.00 -1.19 22.59
CA ASP A 31 -7.95 -0.10 22.77
C ASP A 31 -8.77 -0.32 24.06
N PRO A 32 -8.73 0.62 25.04
CA PRO A 32 -9.49 0.48 26.29
C PRO A 32 -11.00 0.33 26.07
N ALA A 33 -11.55 0.97 25.03
CA ALA A 33 -12.98 0.86 24.69
C ALA A 33 -13.36 -0.52 24.12
N LYS A 34 -12.36 -1.35 23.79
CA LYS A 34 -12.50 -2.68 23.20
C LYS A 34 -11.73 -3.75 23.99
N SER A 35 -11.49 -3.48 25.28
CA SER A 35 -10.71 -4.37 26.16
C SER A 35 -11.31 -5.78 26.30
N ASP A 36 -12.62 -5.91 26.09
CA ASP A 36 -13.35 -7.19 26.15
C ASP A 36 -13.35 -7.94 24.80
N SER A 37 -12.76 -7.32 23.75
CA SER A 37 -12.72 -7.93 22.41
C SER A 37 -11.58 -8.95 22.32
N LEU A 38 -11.93 -10.22 22.51
CA LEU A 38 -11.02 -11.33 22.26
C LEU A 38 -10.80 -11.46 20.75
N VAL A 39 -9.54 -11.70 20.36
CA VAL A 39 -9.18 -11.83 18.95
C VAL A 39 -8.40 -13.11 18.70
N ALA A 40 -8.73 -13.80 17.62
CA ALA A 40 -7.99 -14.94 17.11
C ALA A 40 -7.12 -14.58 15.90
N HIS A 41 -7.21 -13.35 15.43
CA HIS A 41 -6.42 -12.78 14.33
C HIS A 41 -6.32 -11.25 14.47
N ALA A 42 -5.32 -10.65 13.85
CA ALA A 42 -5.14 -9.19 13.80
C ALA A 42 -4.48 -8.79 12.48
N PHE A 43 -4.69 -7.54 12.06
CA PHE A 43 -4.01 -6.98 10.90
C PHE A 43 -2.53 -6.72 11.19
N MET A 44 -1.73 -6.78 10.16
CA MET A 44 -0.35 -6.31 10.15
C MET A 44 -0.28 -4.88 10.71
N GLY A 45 0.68 -4.61 11.60
CA GLY A 45 0.83 -3.31 12.27
C GLY A 45 -0.14 -3.06 13.43
N GLU A 46 -1.14 -3.90 13.66
CA GLU A 46 -2.07 -3.73 14.78
C GLU A 46 -1.40 -4.07 16.12
N ASN A 47 -1.67 -3.26 17.16
CA ASN A 47 -1.23 -3.56 18.51
C ASN A 47 -2.21 -4.49 19.21
N ILE A 48 -1.70 -5.58 19.78
CA ILE A 48 -2.46 -6.55 20.57
C ILE A 48 -1.87 -6.72 21.96
N ALA A 49 -2.69 -7.20 22.87
CA ALA A 49 -2.29 -7.59 24.22
C ALA A 49 -2.46 -9.11 24.36
N ILE A 50 -1.36 -9.81 24.59
CA ILE A 50 -1.32 -11.23 24.93
C ILE A 50 -1.43 -11.34 26.45
N ILE A 51 -2.43 -12.05 26.94
CA ILE A 51 -2.70 -12.23 28.37
C ILE A 51 -2.53 -13.70 28.73
N GLY A 52 -1.81 -13.94 29.83
CA GLY A 52 -1.49 -15.31 30.23
C GLY A 52 -0.70 -15.43 31.53
N LYS A 53 0.15 -16.43 31.59
CA LYS A 53 1.06 -16.68 32.73
C LYS A 53 2.47 -16.93 32.23
N ASN A 54 3.46 -16.69 33.11
CA ASN A 54 4.88 -16.94 32.81
C ASN A 54 5.41 -16.16 31.59
N LEU A 55 4.79 -15.01 31.27
CA LEU A 55 5.15 -14.22 30.09
C LEU A 55 6.37 -13.33 30.30
N GLY A 56 6.81 -13.12 31.55
CA GLY A 56 7.91 -12.22 31.89
C GLY A 56 9.29 -12.70 31.37
N ASN A 57 9.44 -13.99 31.04
CA ASN A 57 10.67 -14.55 30.53
C ASN A 57 10.69 -14.72 29.00
N VAL A 58 9.64 -14.26 28.30
CA VAL A 58 9.55 -14.31 26.85
C VAL A 58 10.52 -13.32 26.23
N ASP A 59 11.40 -13.81 25.37
CA ASP A 59 12.41 -13.03 24.65
C ASP A 59 12.10 -12.88 23.16
N GLU A 60 11.35 -13.81 22.59
CA GLU A 60 10.96 -13.75 21.20
C GLU A 60 9.47 -14.03 21.05
N VAL A 61 8.85 -13.23 20.17
CA VAL A 61 7.46 -13.42 19.72
C VAL A 61 7.48 -13.47 18.21
N TRP A 62 6.94 -14.54 17.65
CA TRP A 62 6.87 -14.75 16.21
C TRP A 62 5.41 -14.87 15.75
N PHE A 63 5.10 -14.22 14.66
CA PHE A 63 3.84 -14.36 13.94
C PHE A 63 4.14 -15.01 12.58
N ASN A 64 3.67 -16.23 12.37
CA ASN A 64 4.09 -17.04 11.23
C ASN A 64 5.63 -17.19 11.22
N ASP A 65 6.30 -16.72 10.17
CA ASP A 65 7.77 -16.69 10.03
C ASP A 65 8.38 -15.30 10.33
N GLN A 66 7.59 -14.35 10.88
CA GLN A 66 8.04 -12.99 11.15
C GLN A 66 8.20 -12.73 12.64
N ARG A 67 9.42 -12.33 13.05
CA ARG A 67 9.71 -11.95 14.43
C ARG A 67 9.19 -10.55 14.71
N ALA A 68 8.37 -10.41 15.76
CA ALA A 68 7.91 -9.12 16.23
C ALA A 68 8.97 -8.39 17.08
N ALA A 69 8.96 -7.07 17.03
CA ALA A 69 9.80 -6.23 17.87
C ALA A 69 9.23 -6.20 19.30
N LEU A 70 9.88 -6.91 20.22
CA LEU A 70 9.49 -6.95 21.63
C LEU A 70 10.07 -5.75 22.38
N ASN A 71 9.20 -4.97 23.03
CA ASN A 71 9.62 -3.92 23.95
C ASN A 71 9.59 -4.46 25.39
N PRO A 72 10.77 -4.59 26.08
CA PRO A 72 10.81 -5.15 27.43
C PRO A 72 9.96 -4.40 28.46
N ASN A 73 9.72 -3.09 28.24
CA ASN A 73 8.87 -2.29 29.13
C ASN A 73 7.37 -2.62 29.02
N LEU A 74 6.99 -3.35 27.98
CA LEU A 74 5.62 -3.80 27.73
C LEU A 74 5.42 -5.30 27.98
N VAL A 75 6.40 -5.93 28.65
CA VAL A 75 6.37 -7.33 29.05
C VAL A 75 6.23 -7.39 30.57
N THR A 76 5.24 -8.13 31.03
CA THR A 76 4.99 -8.43 32.44
C THR A 76 4.83 -9.95 32.62
N PRO A 77 4.83 -10.49 33.84
CA PRO A 77 4.57 -11.90 34.05
C PRO A 77 3.22 -12.40 33.52
N THR A 78 2.25 -11.49 33.33
CA THR A 78 0.88 -11.83 32.93
C THR A 78 0.41 -11.19 31.64
N SER A 79 1.21 -10.31 31.01
CA SER A 79 0.82 -9.66 29.76
C SER A 79 2.02 -9.24 28.91
N ILE A 80 1.84 -9.29 27.59
CA ILE A 80 2.73 -8.70 26.59
C ILE A 80 1.89 -7.81 25.68
N ILE A 81 2.29 -6.54 25.51
CA ILE A 81 1.74 -5.68 24.48
C ILE A 81 2.74 -5.61 23.33
N ILE A 82 2.27 -5.93 22.11
CA ILE A 82 3.15 -6.07 20.96
C ILE A 82 2.42 -5.67 19.67
N SER A 83 3.17 -5.14 18.71
CA SER A 83 2.67 -4.89 17.36
C SER A 83 2.88 -6.13 16.48
N VAL A 84 1.85 -6.51 15.73
CA VAL A 84 1.97 -7.53 14.68
C VAL A 84 2.93 -7.02 13.61
N PRO A 85 3.92 -7.82 13.15
CA PRO A 85 4.87 -7.37 12.13
C PRO A 85 4.19 -6.82 10.88
N GLU A 86 4.79 -5.78 10.28
CA GLU A 86 4.32 -5.17 9.03
C GLU A 86 4.93 -5.84 7.78
N ILE A 87 5.73 -6.87 7.96
CA ILE A 87 6.35 -7.64 6.89
C ILE A 87 5.42 -8.79 6.53
N ILE A 88 5.10 -8.91 5.24
CA ILE A 88 4.27 -10.01 4.75
C ILE A 88 5.00 -11.34 4.98
N PRO A 89 4.35 -12.31 5.63
CA PRO A 89 4.98 -13.60 5.90
C PRO A 89 5.25 -14.34 4.59
N SER A 90 6.46 -14.93 4.50
CA SER A 90 6.81 -15.83 3.38
C SER A 90 6.20 -17.21 3.57
N THR A 91 5.96 -17.60 4.83
CA THR A 91 5.31 -18.87 5.19
C THR A 91 4.19 -18.57 6.18
N VAL A 92 2.96 -18.90 5.78
CA VAL A 92 1.77 -18.71 6.61
C VAL A 92 1.50 -19.98 7.40
N THR A 93 1.75 -19.95 8.71
CA THR A 93 1.48 -21.08 9.64
C THR A 93 0.21 -20.87 10.45
N ASN A 94 -0.32 -19.63 10.50
CA ASN A 94 -1.38 -19.20 11.41
C ASN A 94 -1.05 -19.49 12.87
N LYS A 95 0.24 -19.34 13.24
CA LYS A 95 0.73 -19.53 14.60
C LYS A 95 1.38 -18.26 15.12
N LEU A 96 1.09 -17.97 16.39
CA LEU A 96 1.88 -17.11 17.23
C LEU A 96 2.76 -18.00 18.08
N VAL A 97 4.07 -17.71 18.13
CA VAL A 97 5.03 -18.51 18.87
C VAL A 97 5.72 -17.62 19.90
N LEU A 98 5.67 -18.03 21.15
CA LEU A 98 6.45 -17.43 22.24
C LEU A 98 7.65 -18.30 22.56
N ILE A 99 8.83 -17.69 22.72
CA ILE A 99 10.06 -18.38 23.05
C ILE A 99 10.71 -17.66 24.25
N ASN A 100 11.01 -18.41 25.28
CA ASN A 100 11.69 -17.90 26.46
C ASN A 100 13.17 -17.60 26.18
N SER A 101 13.80 -16.83 27.06
CA SER A 101 15.22 -16.48 27.00
C SER A 101 16.15 -17.69 27.08
N ASP A 102 15.74 -18.78 27.74
CA ASP A 102 16.45 -20.05 27.78
C ASP A 102 16.40 -20.84 26.45
N LYS A 103 15.54 -20.41 25.50
CA LYS A 103 15.28 -21.08 24.22
C LYS A 103 14.67 -22.50 24.33
N ILE A 104 14.34 -22.93 25.55
CA ILE A 104 13.73 -24.24 25.81
C ILE A 104 12.23 -24.12 25.97
N GLY A 105 11.76 -23.10 26.72
CA GLY A 105 10.34 -22.82 26.87
C GLY A 105 9.77 -22.24 25.57
N LYS A 106 8.99 -23.04 24.82
CA LYS A 106 8.32 -22.66 23.59
C LYS A 106 6.82 -22.93 23.69
N LEU A 107 6.00 -21.95 23.29
CA LEU A 107 4.56 -22.11 23.15
C LEU A 107 4.15 -21.77 21.72
N GLU A 108 3.31 -22.60 21.12
CA GLU A 108 2.61 -22.32 19.87
C GLU A 108 1.13 -22.09 20.17
N TYR A 109 0.58 -21.01 19.63
CA TYR A 109 -0.82 -20.62 19.81
C TYR A 109 -1.45 -20.32 18.45
N ASP A 110 -2.70 -20.76 18.23
CA ASP A 110 -3.43 -20.50 16.98
C ASP A 110 -3.79 -19.02 16.88
N PHE A 111 -3.18 -18.32 15.91
CA PHE A 111 -3.42 -16.90 15.69
C PHE A 111 -3.14 -16.51 14.25
N GLY A 112 -4.14 -15.92 13.58
CA GLY A 112 -4.03 -15.46 12.19
C GLY A 112 -3.46 -14.04 12.09
N VAL A 113 -2.71 -13.79 11.02
CA VAL A 113 -2.29 -12.45 10.63
C VAL A 113 -3.00 -12.07 9.35
N ASP A 114 -3.83 -11.03 9.42
CA ASP A 114 -4.56 -10.51 8.27
C ASP A 114 -3.69 -9.54 7.48
N VAL A 115 -3.45 -9.84 6.23
CA VAL A 115 -2.81 -8.93 5.29
C VAL A 115 -3.89 -8.06 4.66
N PRO A 116 -3.75 -6.73 4.66
CA PRO A 116 -4.74 -5.86 4.02
C PRO A 116 -4.88 -6.13 2.52
N ALA A 117 -6.06 -5.82 1.98
CA ALA A 117 -6.24 -5.78 0.53
C ALA A 117 -5.25 -4.77 -0.11
N PRO A 118 -4.90 -4.94 -1.39
CA PRO A 118 -4.04 -3.99 -2.09
C PRO A 118 -4.52 -2.56 -1.90
N LEU A 119 -3.60 -1.65 -1.60
CA LEU A 119 -3.87 -0.22 -1.54
C LEU A 119 -3.39 0.41 -2.86
N VAL A 120 -4.27 1.15 -3.54
CA VAL A 120 -3.97 1.84 -4.80
C VAL A 120 -4.05 3.34 -4.55
N ASP A 121 -2.90 3.99 -4.36
CA ASP A 121 -2.83 5.40 -3.99
C ASP A 121 -2.87 6.32 -5.20
N LYS A 122 -1.98 6.08 -6.18
CA LYS A 122 -1.83 6.92 -7.36
C LYS A 122 -1.15 6.19 -8.52
N MET A 123 -1.25 6.76 -9.70
CA MET A 123 -0.34 6.49 -10.83
C MET A 123 0.68 7.61 -10.98
N VAL A 124 1.84 7.29 -11.52
CA VAL A 124 2.86 8.31 -11.85
C VAL A 124 2.36 9.20 -12.99
N CYS A 125 1.64 8.60 -13.94
CA CYS A 125 0.94 9.30 -15.03
C CYS A 125 -0.38 8.56 -15.30
N GLU A 126 -1.48 9.30 -15.29
CA GLU A 126 -2.81 8.75 -15.55
C GLU A 126 -3.17 8.70 -17.05
N TYR A 127 -2.32 9.30 -17.91
CA TYR A 127 -2.54 9.40 -19.36
C TYR A 127 -1.55 8.58 -20.18
N VAL A 128 -1.14 7.42 -19.67
CA VAL A 128 -0.22 6.52 -20.38
C VAL A 128 -0.89 5.95 -21.62
N ALA A 129 -0.19 6.00 -22.77
CA ALA A 129 -0.68 5.45 -24.04
C ALA A 129 -0.77 3.91 -24.02
N ASP A 130 -1.60 3.37 -24.91
CA ASP A 130 -1.72 1.92 -25.10
C ASP A 130 -0.36 1.29 -25.46
N GLY A 131 -0.09 0.13 -24.92
CA GLY A 131 1.18 -0.60 -25.09
C GLY A 131 2.38 0.00 -24.35
N LYS A 132 2.22 1.08 -23.58
CA LYS A 132 3.28 1.67 -22.76
C LYS A 132 3.14 1.27 -21.30
N THR A 133 4.22 1.39 -20.54
CA THR A 133 4.28 1.02 -19.13
C THR A 133 3.67 2.10 -18.25
N ALA A 134 2.61 1.76 -17.53
CA ALA A 134 2.07 2.54 -16.43
C ALA A 134 2.71 2.11 -15.10
N ILE A 135 2.90 3.08 -14.18
CA ILE A 135 3.46 2.82 -12.84
C ILE A 135 2.38 3.17 -11.81
N ILE A 136 1.94 2.16 -11.09
CA ILE A 136 0.96 2.27 -10.01
C ILE A 136 1.72 2.26 -8.68
N LYS A 137 1.42 3.21 -7.81
CA LYS A 137 1.94 3.31 -6.46
C LYS A 137 0.85 3.01 -5.44
N GLY A 138 1.24 2.33 -4.37
CA GLY A 138 0.34 1.93 -3.31
C GLY A 138 1.03 1.10 -2.25
N ASN A 139 0.37 0.05 -1.76
CA ASN A 139 0.94 -0.91 -0.82
C ASN A 139 0.23 -2.26 -0.89
N TYR A 140 0.81 -3.28 -0.26
CA TYR A 140 0.28 -4.65 -0.18
C TYR A 140 0.06 -5.32 -1.54
N PHE A 141 0.91 -5.02 -2.51
CA PHE A 141 0.92 -5.71 -3.79
C PHE A 141 1.63 -7.05 -3.64
N VAL A 142 0.85 -8.09 -3.50
CA VAL A 142 1.33 -9.46 -3.26
C VAL A 142 0.87 -10.35 -4.38
N ASP A 143 1.82 -11.10 -4.96
CA ASP A 143 1.55 -12.13 -5.93
C ASP A 143 1.57 -13.50 -5.26
N ASP A 144 0.56 -14.31 -5.52
CA ASP A 144 0.46 -15.67 -5.00
C ASP A 144 0.01 -16.62 -6.12
N PRO A 145 0.67 -17.77 -6.30
CA PRO A 145 0.31 -18.72 -7.36
C PRO A 145 -1.15 -19.18 -7.34
N SER A 146 -1.79 -19.20 -6.16
CA SER A 146 -3.20 -19.59 -6.01
C SER A 146 -4.18 -18.48 -6.39
N SER A 147 -3.74 -17.21 -6.34
CA SER A 147 -4.50 -16.02 -6.73
C SER A 147 -3.56 -14.92 -7.20
N PRO A 148 -3.11 -14.97 -8.46
CA PRO A 148 -2.11 -14.05 -8.98
C PRO A 148 -2.51 -12.58 -8.87
N LEU A 149 -1.51 -11.73 -8.62
CA LEU A 149 -1.68 -10.29 -8.66
C LEU A 149 -2.16 -9.85 -10.04
N THR A 150 -3.26 -9.12 -10.10
CA THR A 150 -3.89 -8.70 -11.35
C THR A 150 -4.22 -7.22 -11.32
N VAL A 151 -3.96 -6.54 -12.42
CA VAL A 151 -4.37 -5.15 -12.66
C VAL A 151 -5.40 -5.15 -13.76
N LEU A 152 -6.60 -4.64 -13.45
CA LEU A 152 -7.68 -4.46 -14.42
C LEU A 152 -7.84 -2.97 -14.71
N PHE A 153 -7.72 -2.63 -15.97
CA PHE A 153 -8.04 -1.31 -16.50
C PHE A 153 -9.54 -1.15 -16.73
N PRO A 154 -10.04 0.09 -16.96
CA PRO A 154 -11.44 0.31 -17.25
C PRO A 154 -11.99 -0.62 -18.34
N GLY A 155 -13.21 -1.11 -18.13
CA GLY A 155 -13.80 -2.17 -18.95
C GLY A 155 -13.40 -3.59 -18.54
N ASN A 156 -12.75 -3.74 -17.37
CA ASN A 156 -12.20 -5.02 -16.87
C ASN A 156 -11.14 -5.63 -17.82
N ILE A 157 -10.39 -4.79 -18.53
CA ILE A 157 -9.35 -5.23 -19.46
C ILE A 157 -8.06 -5.48 -18.65
N PRO A 158 -7.50 -6.71 -18.65
CA PRO A 158 -6.32 -7.02 -17.88
C PRO A 158 -5.05 -6.37 -18.48
N GLY A 159 -4.28 -5.69 -17.65
CA GLY A 159 -2.93 -5.24 -17.97
C GLY A 159 -1.91 -6.36 -17.78
N THR A 160 -0.81 -6.31 -18.53
CA THR A 160 0.31 -7.24 -18.36
C THR A 160 1.30 -6.68 -17.34
N ILE A 161 1.42 -7.29 -16.18
CA ILE A 161 2.38 -6.89 -15.15
C ILE A 161 3.78 -7.24 -15.63
N GLU A 162 4.65 -6.24 -15.74
CA GLU A 162 6.07 -6.38 -16.14
C GLU A 162 6.95 -6.69 -14.92
N SER A 163 6.68 -5.99 -13.82
CA SER A 163 7.33 -6.19 -12.52
C SER A 163 6.49 -5.56 -11.41
N PHE A 164 6.71 -6.01 -10.18
CA PHE A 164 6.10 -5.42 -9.00
C PHE A 164 7.02 -5.47 -7.80
N LYS A 165 6.73 -4.60 -6.85
CA LYS A 165 7.21 -4.59 -5.46
C LYS A 165 5.98 -4.43 -4.57
N ILE A 166 6.17 -4.51 -3.26
CA ILE A 166 5.07 -4.34 -2.31
C ILE A 166 4.32 -3.00 -2.46
N ASP A 167 5.00 -1.96 -2.95
CA ASP A 167 4.52 -0.57 -3.05
C ASP A 167 4.45 -0.03 -4.49
N GLU A 168 4.84 -0.83 -5.49
CA GLU A 168 4.87 -0.42 -6.89
C GLU A 168 4.48 -1.56 -7.83
N ILE A 169 3.63 -1.29 -8.81
CA ILE A 169 3.39 -2.17 -9.95
C ILE A 169 3.75 -1.43 -11.22
N ARG A 170 4.52 -2.09 -12.09
CA ARG A 170 4.76 -1.69 -13.47
C ARG A 170 3.94 -2.58 -14.37
N VAL A 171 3.05 -1.98 -15.15
CA VAL A 171 2.08 -2.72 -15.95
C VAL A 171 1.94 -2.10 -17.34
N THR A 172 1.97 -2.94 -18.38
CA THR A 172 1.66 -2.50 -19.75
C THR A 172 0.18 -2.20 -19.88
N VAL A 173 -0.15 -0.98 -20.35
CA VAL A 173 -1.53 -0.56 -20.64
C VAL A 173 -2.06 -1.36 -21.83
N PRO A 174 -3.18 -2.08 -21.69
CA PRO A 174 -3.76 -2.82 -22.82
C PRO A 174 -4.33 -1.88 -23.89
N VAL A 175 -4.50 -2.40 -25.10
CA VAL A 175 -5.05 -1.64 -26.22
C VAL A 175 -6.56 -1.42 -26.03
N GLY A 176 -7.05 -0.22 -26.36
CA GLY A 176 -8.47 0.10 -26.37
C GLY A 176 -9.06 0.43 -25.00
N VAL A 177 -8.23 0.76 -24.02
CA VAL A 177 -8.68 1.17 -22.69
C VAL A 177 -9.24 2.59 -22.72
N GLY A 178 -10.49 2.73 -22.29
CA GLY A 178 -11.13 4.02 -22.05
C GLY A 178 -10.83 4.64 -20.68
N PRO A 179 -11.44 5.81 -20.38
CA PRO A 179 -11.33 6.43 -19.07
C PRO A 179 -12.04 5.63 -17.98
N GLY A 180 -11.54 5.68 -16.73
CA GLY A 180 -12.19 5.06 -15.59
C GLY A 180 -11.24 4.64 -14.48
N GLN A 181 -11.78 4.02 -13.45
CA GLN A 181 -11.00 3.50 -12.34
C GLN A 181 -10.28 2.20 -12.71
N ILE A 182 -9.06 2.02 -12.19
CA ILE A 182 -8.35 0.74 -12.25
C ILE A 182 -8.69 -0.10 -11.02
N GLU A 183 -8.63 -1.42 -11.15
CA GLU A 183 -8.79 -2.36 -10.03
C GLU A 183 -7.52 -3.20 -9.90
N VAL A 184 -6.98 -3.31 -8.68
CA VAL A 184 -5.90 -4.23 -8.35
C VAL A 184 -6.46 -5.32 -7.47
N LYS A 185 -6.18 -6.57 -7.82
CA LYS A 185 -6.62 -7.76 -7.11
C LYS A 185 -5.42 -8.61 -6.72
N SER A 186 -5.41 -9.13 -5.50
CA SER A 186 -4.46 -10.12 -4.98
C SER A 186 -5.20 -11.23 -4.23
N LEU A 187 -4.47 -12.16 -3.62
CA LEU A 187 -5.00 -13.17 -2.70
C LEU A 187 -5.80 -12.52 -1.54
N TYR A 188 -5.35 -11.35 -1.07
CA TYR A 188 -5.90 -10.68 0.11
C TYR A 188 -7.07 -9.74 -0.19
N GLY A 189 -7.54 -9.72 -1.43
CA GLY A 189 -8.69 -8.95 -1.82
C GLY A 189 -8.46 -8.09 -3.06
N LYS A 190 -9.35 -7.11 -3.27
CA LYS A 190 -9.30 -6.20 -4.41
C LYS A 190 -9.65 -4.79 -4.01
N THR A 191 -9.04 -3.83 -4.70
CA THR A 191 -9.28 -2.40 -4.46
C THR A 191 -9.34 -1.67 -5.79
N ARG A 192 -10.29 -0.75 -5.91
CA ARG A 192 -10.37 0.21 -7.01
C ARG A 192 -9.65 1.50 -6.65
N SER A 193 -9.00 2.09 -7.64
CA SER A 193 -8.37 3.40 -7.47
C SER A 193 -9.39 4.47 -7.12
N ARG A 194 -8.96 5.48 -6.35
CA ARG A 194 -9.75 6.69 -6.12
C ARG A 194 -9.64 7.67 -7.29
N PHE A 195 -8.55 7.60 -8.06
CA PHE A 195 -8.34 8.37 -9.27
C PHE A 195 -8.91 7.63 -10.50
N PHE A 196 -9.07 8.36 -11.58
CA PHE A 196 -9.47 7.82 -12.88
C PHE A 196 -8.26 7.78 -13.81
N PHE A 197 -8.05 6.67 -14.47
CA PHE A 197 -7.16 6.54 -15.61
C PHE A 197 -7.80 7.27 -16.79
N ARG A 198 -7.04 8.15 -17.48
CA ARG A 198 -7.48 8.99 -18.61
C ARG A 198 -8.77 9.75 -18.29
N ASP A 199 -8.82 10.40 -17.13
CA ASP A 199 -10.00 11.15 -16.71
C ASP A 199 -10.32 12.29 -17.70
N ASP A 200 -11.46 12.21 -18.33
CA ASP A 200 -11.95 13.19 -19.29
C ASP A 200 -13.20 13.97 -18.80
N ARG A 201 -13.64 13.72 -17.57
CA ARG A 201 -14.91 14.21 -17.04
C ARG A 201 -15.02 15.74 -16.98
N ASN A 202 -13.94 16.43 -16.73
CA ASN A 202 -13.91 17.90 -16.55
C ASN A 202 -12.90 18.57 -17.48
N ILE A 203 -12.62 17.99 -18.64
CA ILE A 203 -11.74 18.58 -19.63
C ILE A 203 -12.44 19.79 -20.28
N ILE A 204 -11.90 20.98 -20.01
CA ILE A 204 -12.39 22.22 -20.63
C ILE A 204 -11.81 22.39 -22.03
N VAL A 205 -10.54 22.00 -22.19
CA VAL A 205 -9.82 22.10 -23.46
C VAL A 205 -9.12 20.80 -23.75
N ASN A 206 -9.36 20.28 -24.96
CA ASN A 206 -8.67 19.12 -25.50
C ASN A 206 -7.87 19.55 -26.74
N PHE A 207 -6.56 19.52 -26.68
CA PHE A 207 -5.68 19.93 -27.80
C PHE A 207 -5.75 18.98 -28.99
N ASP A 208 -6.26 17.77 -28.81
CA ASP A 208 -6.46 16.80 -29.91
C ASP A 208 -7.54 17.25 -30.90
N ASN A 209 -8.53 17.96 -30.40
CA ASN A 209 -9.66 18.44 -31.16
C ASN A 209 -9.56 19.92 -31.55
N LEU A 210 -8.47 20.59 -31.15
CA LEU A 210 -8.22 21.97 -31.48
C LEU A 210 -7.45 22.07 -32.80
N THR A 211 -8.09 22.72 -33.81
CA THR A 211 -7.44 23.05 -35.08
C THR A 211 -6.63 24.35 -34.99
N ALA A 212 -6.96 25.22 -34.06
CA ALA A 212 -6.20 26.44 -33.74
C ALA A 212 -6.36 26.79 -32.26
N ALA A 213 -5.27 27.20 -31.63
CA ALA A 213 -5.33 27.81 -30.31
C ALA A 213 -5.92 29.22 -30.44
N GLY A 214 -6.89 29.55 -29.60
CA GLY A 214 -7.52 30.85 -29.57
C GLY A 214 -6.73 31.89 -28.81
N GLY A 215 -7.09 33.14 -28.97
CA GLY A 215 -6.49 34.23 -28.23
C GLY A 215 -5.47 35.06 -28.99
N TRP A 216 -4.87 36.02 -28.35
CA TRP A 216 -4.04 37.04 -28.96
C TRP A 216 -2.70 36.50 -29.51
N ARG A 217 -2.21 35.42 -28.92
CA ARG A 217 -1.07 34.66 -29.46
C ARG A 217 -1.20 33.22 -29.04
N SER A 218 -1.19 32.38 -30.01
CA SER A 218 -1.39 30.95 -29.81
C SER A 218 -0.04 30.25 -29.85
N GLY A 219 0.21 29.40 -28.83
CA GLY A 219 1.25 28.40 -28.94
C GLY A 219 1.01 27.46 -30.12
N VAL A 220 2.05 26.82 -30.57
CA VAL A 220 1.94 25.84 -31.66
C VAL A 220 1.41 24.53 -31.10
N ILE A 221 0.33 24.03 -31.69
CA ILE A 221 -0.13 22.69 -31.42
C ILE A 221 0.82 21.72 -32.10
N GLY A 222 1.46 20.89 -31.30
CA GLY A 222 2.46 19.90 -31.74
C GLY A 222 1.94 18.49 -31.60
N SER A 223 2.41 17.61 -32.50
CA SER A 223 2.06 16.19 -32.50
C SER A 223 3.24 15.25 -32.67
N SER A 224 4.46 15.78 -32.83
CA SER A 224 5.58 14.94 -33.22
C SER A 224 6.96 15.29 -32.61
N ASN A 225 7.17 16.51 -32.13
CA ASN A 225 8.47 16.92 -31.56
C ASN A 225 8.33 17.97 -30.47
N PRO A 226 8.58 17.61 -29.21
CA PRO A 226 8.91 16.26 -28.72
C PRO A 226 7.78 15.25 -28.97
N GLU A 227 8.09 13.95 -28.89
CA GLU A 227 7.05 12.93 -28.99
C GLU A 227 6.05 13.08 -27.85
N PRO A 228 4.74 13.21 -28.11
CA PRO A 228 3.76 13.40 -27.06
C PRO A 228 3.58 12.15 -26.21
N VAL A 229 3.23 12.31 -24.96
CA VAL A 229 2.81 11.20 -24.09
C VAL A 229 1.50 10.60 -24.60
N SER A 230 0.60 11.46 -25.09
CA SER A 230 -0.68 11.10 -25.71
C SER A 230 -1.19 12.29 -26.51
N GLY A 231 -1.76 12.04 -27.69
CA GLY A 231 -2.41 13.05 -28.53
C GLY A 231 -1.53 14.25 -28.89
N ASN A 232 -2.17 15.41 -29.01
CA ASN A 232 -1.50 16.67 -29.31
C ASN A 232 -1.15 17.46 -28.03
N TYR A 233 -0.22 18.40 -28.16
CA TYR A 233 0.19 19.26 -27.06
C TYR A 233 0.42 20.68 -27.54
N VAL A 234 0.41 21.64 -26.62
CA VAL A 234 0.81 23.02 -26.91
C VAL A 234 2.27 23.19 -26.59
N ARG A 235 3.04 23.66 -27.56
CA ARG A 235 4.45 24.02 -27.39
C ARG A 235 4.59 25.54 -27.30
N PHE A 236 5.19 26.00 -26.22
CA PHE A 236 5.67 27.35 -26.05
C PHE A 236 7.17 27.37 -26.32
N SER A 237 7.59 28.31 -27.16
CA SER A 237 9.01 28.57 -27.36
C SER A 237 9.22 30.07 -27.54
N GLY A 238 10.08 30.66 -26.75
CA GLY A 238 10.39 32.10 -26.80
C GLY A 238 11.41 32.47 -25.77
N ALA A 239 11.95 33.70 -25.89
CA ALA A 239 12.80 34.31 -24.89
C ALA A 239 11.97 35.25 -24.05
N MET A 240 12.04 35.11 -22.72
CA MET A 240 11.46 36.08 -21.80
C MET A 240 12.35 37.31 -21.77
N ALA A 241 11.85 38.46 -22.25
CA ALA A 241 12.52 39.73 -22.07
C ALA A 241 12.30 40.19 -20.62
N GLY A 242 13.37 40.28 -19.85
CA GLY A 242 13.36 40.83 -18.49
C GLY A 242 14.01 42.19 -18.43
N GLY A 243 13.56 43.07 -17.54
CA GLY A 243 14.18 44.34 -17.20
C GLY A 243 13.19 45.49 -17.04
N ALA A 244 13.67 46.60 -16.43
CA ALA A 244 12.89 47.83 -16.29
C ALA A 244 12.61 48.42 -17.68
N GLY A 245 11.33 48.53 -18.06
CA GLY A 245 10.93 49.01 -19.38
C GLY A 245 10.61 47.90 -20.39
N ALA A 246 10.61 46.64 -20.00
CA ALA A 246 10.12 45.55 -20.83
C ALA A 246 8.65 45.80 -21.17
N THR A 247 8.37 45.86 -22.46
CA THR A 247 7.01 45.84 -22.98
C THR A 247 6.45 44.43 -22.76
N TRP A 248 5.15 44.30 -22.68
CA TRP A 248 4.43 43.05 -22.56
C TRP A 248 5.00 42.04 -23.55
N ASN A 249 5.55 40.98 -23.01
CA ASN A 249 5.89 39.80 -23.82
C ASN A 249 4.67 38.88 -23.85
N GLU A 250 3.95 38.95 -24.97
CA GLU A 250 2.71 38.23 -25.13
C GLU A 250 2.89 36.78 -25.63
N ASP A 251 4.09 36.23 -25.48
CA ASP A 251 4.33 34.83 -25.78
C ASP A 251 3.65 33.97 -24.70
N GLY A 252 2.35 33.89 -24.80
CA GLY A 252 1.49 33.14 -23.91
C GLY A 252 0.51 32.29 -24.69
N PHE A 253 0.04 31.26 -24.06
CA PHE A 253 -1.12 30.55 -24.52
C PHE A 253 -2.36 31.14 -23.86
N SER A 254 -3.29 31.64 -24.63
CA SER A 254 -4.63 31.98 -24.17
C SER A 254 -5.65 31.26 -25.03
N PHE A 255 -6.69 30.75 -24.41
CA PHE A 255 -7.89 30.35 -25.12
C PHE A 255 -9.05 31.19 -24.63
N ASP A 256 -9.87 31.61 -25.57
CA ASP A 256 -10.99 32.45 -25.28
C ASP A 256 -12.20 31.56 -24.90
N MET A 257 -12.71 31.76 -23.69
CA MET A 257 -13.92 31.09 -23.23
C MET A 257 -15.20 31.70 -23.82
N TRP A 258 -15.09 32.75 -24.66
CA TRP A 258 -16.22 33.35 -25.34
C TRP A 258 -16.42 32.76 -26.74
N PRO A 259 -17.45 31.94 -26.91
CA PRO A 259 -17.63 31.17 -28.15
C PRO A 259 -17.83 32.02 -29.39
N GLN A 260 -18.34 33.19 -29.20
CA GLN A 260 -18.80 34.02 -30.32
C GLN A 260 -17.94 35.26 -30.59
N ALA A 261 -16.99 35.57 -29.71
CA ALA A 261 -16.02 36.60 -29.96
C ALA A 261 -15.05 36.12 -31.02
N ASN A 262 -15.08 36.69 -32.19
CA ASN A 262 -14.16 36.45 -33.30
C ASN A 262 -14.52 35.36 -34.31
N GLY A 263 -15.76 34.91 -34.38
CA GLY A 263 -16.22 34.03 -35.49
C GLY A 263 -15.52 32.67 -35.51
N ARG A 264 -15.18 32.12 -34.37
CA ARG A 264 -14.57 30.79 -34.25
C ARG A 264 -15.63 29.74 -33.92
N PRO A 265 -16.06 28.94 -34.86
CA PRO A 265 -17.06 27.90 -34.62
C PRO A 265 -16.54 26.69 -33.86
N ASP A 266 -15.22 26.57 -33.74
CA ASP A 266 -14.50 25.41 -33.23
C ASP A 266 -13.83 25.65 -31.86
N ALA A 267 -14.10 26.78 -31.21
CA ALA A 267 -13.64 26.96 -29.83
C ALA A 267 -14.35 25.95 -28.93
N PRO A 268 -13.63 25.08 -28.25
CA PRO A 268 -14.23 24.09 -27.37
C PRO A 268 -14.76 24.77 -26.13
N PHE A 269 -16.08 24.90 -26.08
CA PHE A 269 -16.72 25.40 -24.89
C PHE A 269 -17.16 24.22 -24.03
N TYR A 270 -16.74 24.24 -22.80
CA TYR A 270 -17.33 23.38 -21.80
C TYR A 270 -18.77 23.86 -21.56
N THR A 271 -19.73 23.16 -22.11
CA THR A 271 -21.16 23.41 -21.91
C THR A 271 -21.78 22.48 -20.86
N GLY A 272 -21.00 21.56 -20.30
CA GLY A 272 -21.45 20.60 -19.29
C GLY A 272 -21.30 21.10 -17.86
N ALA A 273 -22.07 20.53 -16.95
CA ALA A 273 -21.81 20.71 -15.51
C ALA A 273 -20.52 19.99 -15.10
N ILE A 274 -19.76 20.58 -14.19
CA ILE A 274 -18.63 19.91 -13.55
C ILE A 274 -19.16 18.65 -12.88
N LYS A 275 -18.52 17.51 -13.13
CA LYS A 275 -18.87 16.22 -12.56
C LYS A 275 -17.91 15.89 -11.43
N ASP A 276 -18.47 15.49 -10.30
CA ASP A 276 -17.72 14.98 -9.14
C ASP A 276 -17.09 13.61 -9.41
#